data_a22e7507fb01b68ca6dad2d2c8ad85b8
#
_entry.id   a22e7507fb01b68ca6dad2d2c8ad85b8
#
_cell.length_a   1.000
_cell.length_b   1.000
_cell.length_c   1.000
_cell.angle_alpha   90.00
_cell.angle_beta   90.00
_cell.angle_gamma   90.00
#
_symmetry.space_group_name_H-M   'P 1'
#
loop_
_entity.id
_entity.type
_entity.pdbx_description
1 polymer ?
#
loop_
_entity_poly.entity_id
_entity_poly.type
_entity_poly.pdbx_seq_one_letter_code
_entity_poly.pdbx_strand_id
1 'polypeptide(L)'
;MEMSLIQRGAPAMTGNEKRQPKWRVSALFFLAVILFACPVSADDLAKQSQNPIGNMISLPMQNNTYFDVGPSDEWANSFQFQPVYPVNFGKVNLINRFIIPINYLASQEVTVPATEQIEDNFVTFKTDSVFGLGNITYQGFISPAQPGKLIWGAGPVLQIPTHTNDRLGTDKWSAGPGFVALAMPGKWVVGVLGYNIWSFAGPSDEDDVNSLLFQYFVNYNLANGWYLTSAPVFTANWEADSGQQWTVPLGGGAGRLVKFGKQPVDFRLQAFWYAEKPDNGPDWALQFQVKLLFPKEKQK
;
A
#
# COMPACT_ATOMS: atom_id res chain seq x y z
N MET A 1 31.67 0.91 -35.89
CA MET A 1 31.01 1.65 -36.98
C MET A 1 29.66 2.04 -36.44
N GLU A 2 29.37 3.18 -35.95
CA GLU A 2 29.91 4.53 -35.94
C GLU A 2 29.61 5.20 -34.60
N MET A 3 30.64 5.73 -33.98
CA MET A 3 30.49 6.72 -32.88
C MET A 3 31.02 8.03 -33.44
N SER A 4 30.16 8.96 -33.73
CA SER A 4 30.52 10.37 -33.74
C SER A 4 29.25 11.22 -33.71
N LEU A 5 29.18 12.09 -32.74
CA LEU A 5 28.54 13.39 -32.64
C LEU A 5 27.97 13.59 -31.23
N ILE A 6 28.71 14.36 -30.42
CA ILE A 6 28.14 15.49 -29.67
C ILE A 6 29.31 16.13 -28.90
N GLN A 7 29.99 17.06 -29.57
CA GLN A 7 30.66 18.20 -28.93
C GLN A 7 30.03 19.44 -29.49
N ARG A 8 29.16 20.13 -28.75
CA ARG A 8 28.96 21.59 -28.85
C ARG A 8 28.38 22.10 -27.52
N GLY A 9 29.07 23.10 -27.01
CA GLY A 9 28.92 23.70 -25.72
C GLY A 9 27.52 24.25 -25.38
N ALA A 10 27.17 24.14 -24.11
CA ALA A 10 26.10 24.90 -23.51
C ALA A 10 26.64 26.00 -22.61
N PRO A 11 26.08 27.21 -22.64
CA PRO A 11 26.50 28.32 -21.81
C PRO A 11 26.08 28.11 -20.35
N ALA A 12 26.95 28.54 -19.43
CA ALA A 12 26.70 28.60 -18.00
C ALA A 12 25.50 29.52 -17.71
N MET A 13 24.45 28.95 -17.10
CA MET A 13 23.37 29.72 -16.47
C MET A 13 23.56 29.71 -14.96
N THR A 14 24.06 30.83 -14.45
CA THR A 14 23.94 31.26 -13.07
C THR A 14 22.47 31.65 -12.80
N GLY A 15 21.78 30.97 -11.91
CA GLY A 15 20.44 31.34 -11.50
C GLY A 15 19.91 30.39 -10.45
N ASN A 16 20.23 30.70 -9.19
CA ASN A 16 19.75 29.97 -8.01
C ASN A 16 18.30 30.38 -7.70
N GLU A 17 17.34 29.98 -8.51
CA GLU A 17 15.92 30.07 -8.18
C GLU A 17 15.48 28.78 -7.48
N LYS A 18 15.34 28.83 -6.15
CA LYS A 18 14.66 27.82 -5.34
C LYS A 18 13.20 27.76 -5.82
N ARG A 19 12.88 26.85 -6.73
CA ARG A 19 11.50 26.53 -7.09
C ARG A 19 10.80 25.97 -5.86
N GLN A 20 9.94 26.76 -5.28
CA GLN A 20 9.00 26.30 -4.25
C GLN A 20 8.10 25.20 -4.83
N PRO A 21 7.99 24.03 -4.21
CA PRO A 21 7.19 22.94 -4.76
C PRO A 21 5.70 23.27 -4.75
N LYS A 22 5.06 23.16 -5.92
CA LYS A 22 3.64 23.49 -6.16
C LYS A 22 2.63 22.60 -5.42
N TRP A 23 3.06 21.60 -4.67
CA TRP A 23 2.20 20.67 -3.94
C TRP A 23 1.60 21.23 -2.63
N ARG A 24 2.08 22.39 -2.14
CA ARG A 24 1.58 23.00 -0.89
C ARG A 24 0.09 23.39 -0.91
N VAL A 25 -0.49 23.64 -2.08
CA VAL A 25 -1.89 24.10 -2.19
C VAL A 25 -2.87 22.90 -2.16
N SER A 26 -2.50 21.75 -2.72
CA SER A 26 -3.39 20.58 -2.77
C SER A 26 -3.55 19.89 -1.42
N ALA A 27 -2.51 19.83 -0.58
CA ALA A 27 -2.56 19.20 0.74
C ALA A 27 -3.48 19.97 1.73
N LEU A 28 -3.51 21.29 1.64
CA LEU A 28 -4.36 22.14 2.50
C LEU A 28 -5.86 22.02 2.15
N PHE A 29 -6.21 21.77 0.88
CA PHE A 29 -7.60 21.65 0.48
C PHE A 29 -8.22 20.32 0.97
N PHE A 30 -7.47 19.24 0.97
CA PHE A 30 -7.91 17.94 1.52
C PHE A 30 -8.05 17.97 3.04
N LEU A 31 -7.16 18.66 3.74
CA LEU A 31 -7.24 18.79 5.21
C LEU A 31 -8.49 19.57 5.64
N ALA A 32 -8.93 20.57 4.87
CA ALA A 32 -10.11 21.39 5.18
C ALA A 32 -11.42 20.59 5.08
N VAL A 33 -11.55 19.66 4.12
CA VAL A 33 -12.77 18.84 3.95
C VAL A 33 -12.99 17.90 5.14
N ILE A 34 -11.93 17.42 5.78
CA ILE A 34 -12.03 16.53 6.96
C ILE A 34 -12.55 17.27 8.19
N LEU A 35 -12.34 18.58 8.29
CA LEU A 35 -12.65 19.36 9.49
C LEU A 35 -14.13 19.83 9.56
N PHE A 36 -14.82 19.98 8.43
CA PHE A 36 -16.14 20.65 8.37
C PHE A 36 -17.36 19.73 8.21
N ALA A 37 -17.21 18.40 8.15
CA ALA A 37 -18.35 17.49 8.05
C ALA A 37 -19.05 17.31 9.40
N CYS A 38 -20.38 17.56 9.46
CA CYS A 38 -21.22 17.40 10.66
C CYS A 38 -21.20 15.97 11.23
N PRO A 39 -21.07 15.80 12.56
CA PRO A 39 -21.10 14.49 13.19
C PRO A 39 -22.54 13.99 13.36
N VAL A 40 -22.84 12.82 12.82
CA VAL A 40 -24.04 12.07 13.19
C VAL A 40 -23.64 10.63 13.49
N SER A 41 -23.82 10.19 14.75
CA SER A 41 -23.63 8.82 15.29
C SER A 41 -22.63 7.94 14.48
N ALA A 42 -21.40 8.43 14.39
CA ALA A 42 -20.36 7.85 13.54
C ALA A 42 -19.51 6.81 14.28
N ASP A 43 -19.57 6.76 15.62
CA ASP A 43 -18.59 6.04 16.43
C ASP A 43 -18.66 4.50 16.23
N ASP A 44 -19.87 3.92 16.24
CA ASP A 44 -20.03 2.47 16.01
C ASP A 44 -19.69 2.06 14.58
N LEU A 45 -20.03 2.93 13.61
CA LEU A 45 -19.73 2.66 12.21
C LEU A 45 -18.24 2.84 11.92
N ALA A 46 -17.58 3.82 12.57
CA ALA A 46 -16.14 4.00 12.50
C ALA A 46 -15.42 2.74 12.97
N LYS A 47 -15.86 2.19 14.11
CA LYS A 47 -15.31 0.95 14.64
C LYS A 47 -15.54 -0.26 13.71
N GLN A 48 -16.73 -0.37 13.12
CA GLN A 48 -17.04 -1.43 12.15
C GLN A 48 -16.24 -1.28 10.86
N SER A 49 -15.98 -0.05 10.40
CA SER A 49 -15.19 0.21 9.18
C SER A 49 -13.75 -0.26 9.29
N GLN A 50 -13.23 -0.36 10.50
CA GLN A 50 -11.85 -0.80 10.80
C GLN A 50 -11.70 -2.32 10.77
N ASN A 51 -12.80 -3.09 10.64
CA ASN A 51 -12.77 -4.54 10.48
C ASN A 51 -12.53 -4.92 9.01
N PRO A 52 -11.38 -5.52 8.65
CA PRO A 52 -11.06 -5.88 7.26
C PRO A 52 -11.92 -7.03 6.70
N ILE A 53 -12.56 -7.81 7.57
CA ILE A 53 -13.48 -8.92 7.20
C ILE A 53 -14.91 -8.69 7.70
N GLY A 54 -15.30 -7.43 7.86
CA GLY A 54 -16.68 -7.05 8.19
C GLY A 54 -17.68 -7.44 7.10
N ASN A 55 -18.92 -7.75 7.51
CA ASN A 55 -20.00 -8.06 6.56
C ASN A 55 -20.56 -6.76 5.93
N MET A 56 -19.71 -5.96 5.32
CA MET A 56 -20.04 -4.67 4.73
C MET A 56 -19.24 -4.48 3.44
N ILE A 57 -19.92 -4.12 2.35
CA ILE A 57 -19.23 -3.72 1.11
C ILE A 57 -18.47 -2.44 1.39
N SER A 58 -17.22 -2.40 0.96
CA SER A 58 -16.39 -1.20 1.08
C SER A 58 -15.45 -1.05 -0.11
N LEU A 59 -15.14 0.20 -0.46
CA LEU A 59 -14.23 0.56 -1.55
C LEU A 59 -13.11 1.44 -0.99
N PRO A 60 -12.07 0.88 -0.39
CA PRO A 60 -10.85 1.61 -0.04
C PRO A 60 -10.08 2.03 -1.28
N MET A 61 -9.69 3.29 -1.32
CA MET A 61 -8.73 3.89 -2.24
C MET A 61 -7.57 4.40 -1.40
N GLN A 62 -6.43 3.77 -1.51
CA GLN A 62 -5.26 4.04 -0.68
C GLN A 62 -4.12 4.51 -1.57
N ASN A 63 -3.54 5.64 -1.22
CA ASN A 63 -2.35 6.16 -1.86
C ASN A 63 -1.16 6.08 -0.91
N ASN A 64 -0.10 5.43 -1.32
CA ASN A 64 1.17 5.35 -0.60
C ASN A 64 2.21 6.11 -1.41
N THR A 65 2.78 7.15 -0.82
CA THR A 65 3.93 7.86 -1.39
C THR A 65 5.16 7.49 -0.57
N TYR A 66 6.15 6.95 -1.23
CA TYR A 66 7.42 6.52 -0.67
C TYR A 66 8.48 7.54 -1.03
N PHE A 67 9.37 7.84 -0.11
CA PHE A 67 10.43 8.82 -0.25
C PHE A 67 11.78 8.18 -0.02
N ASP A 68 12.80 8.76 -0.62
CA ASP A 68 14.19 8.32 -0.56
C ASP A 68 14.33 6.87 -1.07
N VAL A 69 13.77 6.60 -2.26
CA VAL A 69 13.74 5.29 -2.92
C VAL A 69 14.84 5.21 -3.97
N GLY A 70 15.57 4.10 -3.95
CA GLY A 70 16.60 3.80 -4.95
C GLY A 70 17.89 4.57 -4.73
N PRO A 71 18.86 4.38 -5.63
CA PRO A 71 20.20 4.97 -5.48
C PRO A 71 20.25 6.50 -5.64
N SER A 72 19.16 7.12 -6.09
CA SER A 72 19.07 8.59 -6.28
C SER A 72 18.14 9.27 -5.30
N ASP A 73 17.70 8.57 -4.24
CA ASP A 73 16.78 9.09 -3.22
C ASP A 73 15.51 9.72 -3.83
N GLU A 74 14.98 9.09 -4.86
CA GLU A 74 13.80 9.55 -5.56
C GLU A 74 12.52 9.11 -4.85
N TRP A 75 11.37 9.46 -5.39
CA TRP A 75 10.09 9.06 -4.84
C TRP A 75 9.40 7.99 -5.69
N ALA A 76 8.56 7.20 -5.03
CA ALA A 76 7.67 6.24 -5.67
C ALA A 76 6.25 6.39 -5.14
N ASN A 77 5.27 5.97 -5.92
CA ASN A 77 3.87 6.03 -5.52
C ASN A 77 3.15 4.73 -5.89
N SER A 78 2.28 4.28 -4.98
CA SER A 78 1.37 3.17 -5.21
C SER A 78 -0.04 3.58 -4.83
N PHE A 79 -0.88 3.80 -5.81
CA PHE A 79 -2.32 3.94 -5.60
C PHE A 79 -2.96 2.54 -5.66
N GLN A 80 -3.70 2.16 -4.62
CA GLN A 80 -4.33 0.86 -4.51
C GLN A 80 -5.85 1.01 -4.43
N PHE A 81 -6.56 0.45 -5.39
CA PHE A 81 -8.00 0.26 -5.31
C PHE A 81 -8.29 -1.12 -4.71
N GLN A 82 -9.02 -1.14 -3.57
CA GLN A 82 -9.13 -2.35 -2.74
C GLN A 82 -10.60 -2.72 -2.47
N PRO A 83 -11.42 -3.09 -3.48
CA PRO A 83 -12.82 -3.44 -3.26
C PRO A 83 -12.95 -4.68 -2.37
N VAL A 84 -13.88 -4.57 -1.39
CA VAL A 84 -14.25 -5.66 -0.48
C VAL A 84 -15.72 -5.99 -0.66
N TYR A 85 -16.01 -7.25 -0.98
CA TYR A 85 -17.37 -7.74 -1.20
C TYR A 85 -17.63 -9.02 -0.39
N PRO A 86 -18.42 -8.94 0.70
CA PRO A 86 -18.81 -10.10 1.49
C PRO A 86 -20.02 -10.81 0.88
N VAL A 87 -19.90 -12.15 0.74
CA VAL A 87 -20.99 -13.04 0.35
C VAL A 87 -21.36 -13.89 1.57
N ASN A 88 -22.65 -13.92 1.94
CA ASN A 88 -23.14 -14.69 3.08
C ASN A 88 -23.64 -16.07 2.63
N PHE A 89 -23.16 -17.12 3.27
CA PHE A 89 -23.55 -18.52 3.11
C PHE A 89 -24.19 -19.08 4.39
N GLY A 90 -25.02 -18.28 5.08
CA GLY A 90 -25.71 -18.65 6.30
C GLY A 90 -24.81 -18.64 7.53
N LYS A 91 -24.07 -19.70 7.79
CA LYS A 91 -23.20 -19.82 8.98
C LYS A 91 -21.83 -19.15 8.80
N VAL A 92 -21.43 -18.94 7.55
CA VAL A 92 -20.13 -18.31 7.20
C VAL A 92 -20.31 -17.21 6.17
N ASN A 93 -19.40 -16.26 6.17
CA ASN A 93 -19.21 -15.27 5.11
C ASN A 93 -17.95 -15.60 4.35
N LEU A 94 -17.99 -15.48 3.02
CA LEU A 94 -16.81 -15.37 2.18
C LEU A 94 -16.53 -13.88 1.92
N ILE A 95 -15.42 -13.41 2.38
CA ILE A 95 -14.98 -12.03 2.20
C ILE A 95 -14.00 -12.00 1.02
N ASN A 96 -14.46 -11.43 -0.09
CA ASN A 96 -13.64 -11.25 -1.28
C ASN A 96 -13.00 -9.87 -1.24
N ARG A 97 -11.69 -9.79 -1.28
CA ARG A 97 -10.94 -8.55 -1.36
C ARG A 97 -9.96 -8.63 -2.51
N PHE A 98 -9.96 -7.60 -3.34
CA PHE A 98 -8.95 -7.40 -4.38
C PHE A 98 -8.05 -6.23 -3.98
N ILE A 99 -6.79 -6.30 -4.34
CA ILE A 99 -5.83 -5.20 -4.23
C ILE A 99 -5.30 -4.98 -5.63
N ILE A 100 -5.66 -3.85 -6.23
CA ILE A 100 -5.33 -3.46 -7.60
C ILE A 100 -4.37 -2.28 -7.52
N PRO A 101 -3.05 -2.49 -7.64
CA PRO A 101 -2.07 -1.43 -7.50
C PRO A 101 -1.81 -0.74 -8.84
N ILE A 102 -1.82 0.58 -8.83
CA ILE A 102 -1.32 1.43 -9.92
C ILE A 102 -0.08 2.13 -9.36
N ASN A 103 1.06 1.86 -9.96
CA ASN A 103 2.36 2.24 -9.43
C ASN A 103 3.04 3.30 -10.33
N TYR A 104 3.80 4.16 -9.70
CA TYR A 104 4.74 5.07 -10.33
C TYR A 104 6.11 4.93 -9.66
N LEU A 105 7.14 4.72 -10.46
CA LEU A 105 8.54 4.74 -10.05
C LEU A 105 9.22 5.89 -10.78
N ALA A 106 9.87 6.78 -10.05
CA ALA A 106 10.68 7.83 -10.66
C ALA A 106 11.91 7.25 -11.38
N SER A 107 12.44 8.02 -12.30
CA SER A 107 13.72 7.70 -12.96
C SER A 107 14.86 7.70 -11.94
N GLN A 108 15.78 6.77 -12.08
CA GLN A 108 16.94 6.62 -11.19
C GLN A 108 18.25 6.89 -11.96
N GLU A 109 19.22 7.48 -11.31
CA GLU A 109 20.61 7.50 -11.80
C GLU A 109 21.36 6.34 -11.17
N VAL A 110 21.87 5.44 -12.00
CA VAL A 110 22.58 4.24 -11.56
C VAL A 110 24.04 4.36 -11.99
N THR A 111 24.93 4.32 -11.03
CA THR A 111 26.37 4.35 -11.26
C THR A 111 26.94 2.95 -11.03
N VAL A 112 27.56 2.40 -12.07
CA VAL A 112 28.21 1.09 -12.02
C VAL A 112 29.69 1.22 -12.30
N PRO A 113 30.55 0.31 -11.79
CA PRO A 113 31.95 0.26 -12.16
C PRO A 113 32.09 0.10 -13.68
N ALA A 114 32.96 0.88 -14.27
CA ALA A 114 33.29 0.74 -15.69
C ALA A 114 34.01 -0.58 -15.92
N THR A 115 33.73 -1.23 -17.05
CA THR A 115 34.55 -2.35 -17.51
C THR A 115 35.91 -1.83 -18.00
N GLU A 116 36.95 -2.70 -18.01
CA GLU A 116 38.39 -2.37 -18.27
C GLU A 116 38.70 -1.53 -19.52
N GLN A 117 37.71 -1.16 -20.34
CA GLN A 117 37.89 -0.43 -21.59
C GLN A 117 37.51 1.06 -21.52
N ILE A 118 37.12 1.57 -20.35
CA ILE A 118 36.71 2.97 -20.15
C ILE A 118 37.67 3.62 -19.13
N GLU A 119 38.23 4.77 -19.47
CA GLU A 119 39.21 5.50 -18.63
C GLU A 119 38.60 5.98 -17.29
N ASP A 120 37.28 6.20 -17.23
CA ASP A 120 36.56 6.48 -15.98
C ASP A 120 36.23 5.21 -15.22
N ASN A 121 36.52 5.15 -13.93
CA ASN A 121 36.27 3.98 -13.09
C ASN A 121 34.77 3.67 -12.88
N PHE A 122 33.89 4.56 -13.31
CA PHE A 122 32.41 4.41 -13.14
C PHE A 122 31.67 4.97 -14.35
N VAL A 123 30.55 4.33 -14.67
CA VAL A 123 29.58 4.78 -15.68
C VAL A 123 28.25 5.04 -15.00
N THR A 124 27.71 6.25 -15.18
CA THR A 124 26.39 6.62 -14.70
C THR A 124 25.40 6.63 -15.86
N PHE A 125 24.30 5.95 -15.73
CA PHE A 125 23.19 6.00 -16.68
C PHE A 125 21.86 6.27 -15.94
N LYS A 126 20.91 6.84 -16.66
CA LYS A 126 19.60 7.17 -16.13
C LYS A 126 18.55 6.17 -16.63
N THR A 127 17.77 5.60 -15.71
CA THR A 127 16.62 4.77 -16.08
C THR A 127 15.42 5.68 -16.35
N ASP A 128 14.47 5.19 -17.16
CA ASP A 128 13.20 5.89 -17.36
C ASP A 128 12.28 5.76 -16.12
N SER A 129 11.40 6.74 -15.95
CA SER A 129 10.28 6.59 -15.01
C SER A 129 9.27 5.59 -15.56
N VAL A 130 8.62 4.85 -14.66
CA VAL A 130 7.62 3.84 -15.03
C VAL A 130 6.29 4.14 -14.34
N PHE A 131 5.22 4.06 -15.11
CA PHE A 131 3.84 4.15 -14.62
C PHE A 131 3.01 3.01 -15.20
N GLY A 132 2.26 2.31 -14.34
CA GLY A 132 1.42 1.21 -14.81
C GLY A 132 0.77 0.41 -13.70
N LEU A 133 0.10 -0.66 -14.11
CA LEU A 133 -0.51 -1.63 -13.23
C LEU A 133 0.59 -2.54 -12.65
N GLY A 134 0.46 -2.89 -11.37
CA GLY A 134 1.22 -3.97 -10.75
C GLY A 134 0.45 -5.28 -10.71
N ASN A 135 0.95 -6.28 -9.99
CA ASN A 135 0.27 -7.56 -9.85
C ASN A 135 -0.95 -7.44 -8.92
N ILE A 136 -2.11 -7.88 -9.41
CA ILE A 136 -3.35 -7.88 -8.64
C ILE A 136 -3.30 -9.02 -7.61
N THR A 137 -3.67 -8.69 -6.36
CA THR A 137 -3.80 -9.70 -5.30
C THR A 137 -5.27 -9.90 -4.96
N TYR A 138 -5.73 -11.15 -4.99
CA TYR A 138 -7.02 -11.59 -4.46
C TYR A 138 -6.85 -12.26 -3.11
N GLN A 139 -7.73 -11.93 -2.15
CA GLN A 139 -7.81 -12.52 -0.83
C GLN A 139 -9.24 -13.01 -0.59
N GLY A 140 -9.41 -14.30 -0.38
CA GLY A 140 -10.70 -14.94 -0.14
C GLY A 140 -10.75 -15.51 1.29
N PHE A 141 -11.28 -14.74 2.27
CA PHE A 141 -11.34 -15.20 3.66
C PHE A 141 -12.72 -15.74 4.02
N ILE A 142 -12.77 -16.96 4.55
CA ILE A 142 -13.94 -17.54 5.18
C ILE A 142 -13.93 -17.13 6.65
N SER A 143 -15.04 -16.51 7.11
CA SER A 143 -15.22 -16.02 8.47
C SER A 143 -16.58 -16.43 9.00
N PRO A 144 -16.77 -16.73 10.31
CA PRO A 144 -18.06 -16.97 10.91
C PRO A 144 -19.04 -15.80 10.66
N ALA A 145 -20.27 -16.09 10.26
CA ALA A 145 -21.29 -15.05 10.01
C ALA A 145 -21.71 -14.33 11.30
N GLN A 146 -21.61 -15.01 12.43
CA GLN A 146 -21.86 -14.47 13.77
C GLN A 146 -20.58 -14.64 14.61
N PRO A 147 -19.61 -13.71 14.49
CA PRO A 147 -18.37 -13.82 15.24
C PRO A 147 -18.61 -13.54 16.73
N GLY A 148 -17.81 -14.19 17.56
CA GLY A 148 -17.75 -13.92 19.00
C GLY A 148 -16.92 -12.67 19.33
N LYS A 149 -16.29 -12.67 20.51
CA LYS A 149 -15.36 -11.58 20.92
C LYS A 149 -14.11 -11.51 20.02
N LEU A 150 -13.67 -12.67 19.54
CA LEU A 150 -12.62 -12.78 18.52
C LEU A 150 -13.29 -12.95 17.15
N ILE A 151 -13.01 -12.04 16.24
CA ILE A 151 -13.42 -12.08 14.84
C ILE A 151 -12.22 -12.61 14.07
N TRP A 152 -12.42 -13.65 13.29
CA TRP A 152 -11.33 -14.25 12.52
C TRP A 152 -11.80 -14.74 11.15
N GLY A 153 -10.86 -14.90 10.26
CA GLY A 153 -11.05 -15.50 8.95
C GLY A 153 -9.75 -16.08 8.44
N ALA A 154 -9.86 -17.10 7.60
CA ALA A 154 -8.73 -17.69 6.91
C ALA A 154 -9.16 -18.10 5.50
N GLY A 155 -8.19 -18.20 4.60
CA GLY A 155 -8.45 -18.63 3.23
C GLY A 155 -7.29 -18.38 2.27
N PRO A 156 -7.50 -18.64 0.99
CA PRO A 156 -6.44 -18.48 -0.01
C PRO A 156 -6.17 -17.00 -0.33
N VAL A 157 -4.92 -16.73 -0.62
CA VAL A 157 -4.43 -15.52 -1.27
C VAL A 157 -3.83 -15.92 -2.60
N LEU A 158 -4.15 -15.18 -3.67
CA LEU A 158 -3.68 -15.41 -5.02
C LEU A 158 -3.12 -14.11 -5.58
N GLN A 159 -1.90 -14.13 -6.11
CA GLN A 159 -1.32 -13.04 -6.87
C GLN A 159 -1.34 -13.40 -8.35
N ILE A 160 -1.84 -12.48 -9.16
CA ILE A 160 -2.08 -12.63 -10.60
C ILE A 160 -1.07 -11.75 -11.33
N PRO A 161 -0.30 -12.27 -12.29
CA PRO A 161 0.63 -11.50 -13.10
C PRO A 161 -0.12 -10.59 -14.07
N THR A 162 -0.39 -9.38 -13.64
CA THR A 162 -1.16 -8.36 -14.38
C THR A 162 -0.39 -7.08 -14.61
N HIS A 163 0.86 -7.04 -14.16
CA HIS A 163 1.71 -5.87 -14.31
C HIS A 163 1.90 -5.50 -15.80
N THR A 164 2.12 -4.21 -16.03
CA THR A 164 2.27 -3.67 -17.40
C THR A 164 3.72 -3.29 -17.72
N ASN A 165 4.63 -3.54 -16.80
CA ASN A 165 6.07 -3.34 -16.96
C ASN A 165 6.80 -4.20 -15.92
N ASP A 166 7.92 -4.81 -16.29
CA ASP A 166 8.70 -5.77 -15.48
C ASP A 166 9.20 -5.19 -14.15
N ARG A 167 9.37 -3.86 -14.07
CA ARG A 167 9.71 -3.17 -12.82
C ARG A 167 8.55 -3.00 -11.85
N LEU A 168 7.31 -3.35 -12.24
CA LEU A 168 6.09 -3.18 -11.43
C LEU A 168 5.52 -4.49 -10.92
N GLY A 169 6.07 -5.62 -11.28
CA GLY A 169 5.58 -6.94 -10.88
C GLY A 169 6.48 -8.08 -11.35
N THR A 170 5.96 -9.29 -11.30
CA THR A 170 6.59 -10.52 -11.78
C THR A 170 5.58 -11.32 -12.60
N ASP A 171 6.03 -12.06 -13.61
CA ASP A 171 5.21 -12.93 -14.46
C ASP A 171 4.81 -14.25 -13.77
N LYS A 172 5.13 -14.41 -12.49
CA LYS A 172 4.77 -15.59 -11.70
C LYS A 172 3.36 -15.50 -11.12
N TRP A 173 2.58 -16.54 -11.31
CA TRP A 173 1.40 -16.82 -10.50
C TRP A 173 1.83 -17.31 -9.12
N SER A 174 1.33 -16.68 -8.07
CA SER A 174 1.68 -17.05 -6.70
C SER A 174 0.43 -17.20 -5.85
N ALA A 175 0.46 -18.17 -4.94
CA ALA A 175 -0.64 -18.44 -4.03
C ALA A 175 -0.13 -18.90 -2.67
N GLY A 176 -1.00 -18.75 -1.65
CA GLY A 176 -0.72 -19.27 -0.32
C GLY A 176 -1.85 -19.06 0.65
N PRO A 177 -1.72 -19.53 1.89
CA PRO A 177 -2.70 -19.34 2.94
C PRO A 177 -2.60 -17.93 3.53
N GLY A 178 -3.75 -17.37 3.85
CA GLY A 178 -3.85 -16.11 4.59
C GLY A 178 -4.78 -16.24 5.79
N PHE A 179 -4.58 -15.38 6.77
CA PHE A 179 -5.41 -15.29 7.95
C PHE A 179 -5.60 -13.86 8.40
N VAL A 180 -6.66 -13.63 9.15
CA VAL A 180 -6.95 -12.39 9.84
C VAL A 180 -7.63 -12.71 11.16
N ALA A 181 -7.25 -11.99 12.21
CA ALA A 181 -7.88 -12.10 13.52
C ALA A 181 -7.91 -10.73 14.19
N LEU A 182 -9.04 -10.38 14.80
CA LEU A 182 -9.20 -9.10 15.49
C LEU A 182 -10.19 -9.18 16.64
N ALA A 183 -10.04 -8.24 17.56
CA ALA A 183 -10.98 -7.99 18.65
C ALA A 183 -11.32 -6.51 18.77
N MET A 184 -12.50 -6.22 19.31
CA MET A 184 -13.00 -4.85 19.44
C MET A 184 -13.40 -4.50 20.88
N PRO A 185 -12.50 -4.58 21.87
CA PRO A 185 -12.81 -4.28 23.25
C PRO A 185 -12.96 -2.77 23.49
N GLY A 186 -14.10 -2.34 24.06
CA GLY A 186 -14.35 -0.92 24.37
C GLY A 186 -14.12 -0.01 23.17
N LYS A 187 -13.19 0.93 23.26
CA LYS A 187 -12.82 1.87 22.19
C LYS A 187 -11.77 1.35 21.23
N TRP A 188 -11.19 0.18 21.49
CA TRP A 188 -10.12 -0.37 20.69
C TRP A 188 -10.63 -1.25 19.56
N VAL A 189 -9.91 -1.27 18.45
CA VAL A 189 -9.94 -2.30 17.42
C VAL A 189 -8.49 -2.73 17.22
N VAL A 190 -8.19 -3.95 17.59
CA VAL A 190 -6.84 -4.51 17.52
C VAL A 190 -6.87 -5.84 16.77
N GLY A 191 -5.91 -6.04 15.90
CA GLY A 191 -5.86 -7.29 15.14
C GLY A 191 -4.61 -7.42 14.31
N VAL A 192 -4.55 -8.55 13.63
CA VAL A 192 -3.49 -8.94 12.71
C VAL A 192 -4.08 -9.51 11.43
N LEU A 193 -3.37 -9.33 10.34
CA LEU A 193 -3.60 -9.96 9.05
C LEU A 193 -2.26 -10.44 8.54
N GLY A 194 -2.19 -11.63 7.97
CA GLY A 194 -0.96 -12.12 7.39
C GLY A 194 -1.20 -13.19 6.35
N TYR A 195 -0.26 -13.33 5.43
CA TYR A 195 -0.21 -14.41 4.46
C TYR A 195 1.22 -14.62 3.97
N ASN A 196 1.51 -15.83 3.52
CA ASN A 196 2.70 -16.12 2.71
C ASN A 196 2.24 -16.70 1.37
N ILE A 197 2.86 -16.27 0.28
CA ILE A 197 2.61 -16.77 -1.06
C ILE A 197 3.87 -17.32 -1.67
N TRP A 198 3.71 -18.35 -2.48
CA TRP A 198 4.78 -19.00 -3.27
C TRP A 198 4.38 -19.02 -4.74
N SER A 199 5.34 -18.85 -5.63
CA SER A 199 5.13 -19.07 -7.06
C SER A 199 4.82 -20.54 -7.33
N PHE A 200 3.86 -20.79 -8.24
CA PHE A 200 3.49 -22.15 -8.66
C PHE A 200 3.40 -22.30 -10.18
N ALA A 201 3.39 -21.20 -10.92
CA ALA A 201 3.38 -21.19 -12.38
C ALA A 201 3.95 -19.87 -12.92
N GLY A 202 4.44 -19.88 -14.13
CA GLY A 202 5.04 -18.74 -14.83
C GLY A 202 6.29 -19.16 -15.61
N PRO A 203 6.98 -18.22 -16.27
CA PRO A 203 8.22 -18.46 -16.99
C PRO A 203 9.30 -19.04 -16.06
N SER A 204 10.11 -19.97 -16.58
CA SER A 204 11.17 -20.63 -15.79
C SER A 204 12.45 -19.80 -15.66
N ASP A 205 12.58 -18.77 -16.47
CA ASP A 205 13.68 -17.79 -16.48
C ASP A 205 13.42 -16.57 -15.58
N GLU A 206 12.25 -16.51 -14.96
CA GLU A 206 11.91 -15.53 -13.94
C GLU A 206 12.20 -16.08 -12.54
N ASP A 207 12.60 -15.18 -11.61
CA ASP A 207 12.85 -15.52 -10.22
C ASP A 207 11.59 -16.05 -9.52
N ASP A 208 11.78 -17.03 -8.64
CA ASP A 208 10.68 -17.56 -7.84
C ASP A 208 10.18 -16.53 -6.82
N VAL A 209 8.93 -16.65 -6.45
CA VAL A 209 8.29 -15.81 -5.43
C VAL A 209 8.09 -16.62 -4.15
N ASN A 210 8.63 -16.13 -3.07
CA ASN A 210 8.32 -16.58 -1.71
C ASN A 210 8.27 -15.36 -0.82
N SER A 211 7.06 -14.86 -0.57
CA SER A 211 6.84 -13.56 0.07
C SER A 211 5.83 -13.63 1.20
N LEU A 212 6.24 -13.09 2.35
CA LEU A 212 5.39 -12.86 3.51
C LEU A 212 4.84 -11.43 3.48
N LEU A 213 3.56 -11.28 3.79
CA LEU A 213 2.98 -10.04 4.26
C LEU A 213 2.38 -10.26 5.65
N PHE A 214 2.74 -9.39 6.57
CA PHE A 214 2.17 -9.34 7.90
C PHE A 214 1.79 -7.91 8.26
N GLN A 215 0.60 -7.71 8.77
CA GLN A 215 0.10 -6.41 9.23
C GLN A 215 -0.53 -6.57 10.60
N TYR A 216 -0.08 -5.80 11.58
CA TYR A 216 -0.91 -5.53 12.73
C TYR A 216 -1.72 -4.25 12.49
N PHE A 217 -2.83 -4.11 13.17
CA PHE A 217 -3.55 -2.84 13.23
C PHE A 217 -4.08 -2.60 14.63
N VAL A 218 -3.85 -1.39 15.11
CA VAL A 218 -4.27 -0.92 16.42
C VAL A 218 -4.96 0.42 16.22
N ASN A 219 -6.25 0.47 16.52
CA ASN A 219 -7.03 1.69 16.41
C ASN A 219 -7.66 2.01 17.78
N TYR A 220 -7.62 3.28 18.16
CA TYR A 220 -8.29 3.81 19.35
C TYR A 220 -9.33 4.82 18.93
N ASN A 221 -10.61 4.49 19.11
CA ASN A 221 -11.73 5.30 18.69
C ASN A 221 -12.02 6.43 19.70
N LEU A 222 -12.10 7.63 19.18
CA LEU A 222 -12.42 8.87 19.87
C LEU A 222 -13.88 9.27 19.59
N ALA A 223 -14.32 10.41 20.09
CA ALA A 223 -15.65 10.95 19.79
C ALA A 223 -15.74 11.49 18.35
N ASN A 224 -16.97 11.57 17.83
CA ASN A 224 -17.30 12.18 16.52
C ASN A 224 -16.63 11.49 15.33
N GLY A 225 -16.46 10.18 15.42
CA GLY A 225 -15.90 9.35 14.35
C GLY A 225 -14.39 9.45 14.17
N TRP A 226 -13.67 10.20 15.01
CA TRP A 226 -12.22 10.27 15.02
C TRP A 226 -11.61 9.00 15.61
N TYR A 227 -10.41 8.63 15.16
CA TYR A 227 -9.60 7.57 15.75
C TYR A 227 -8.11 7.80 15.50
N LEU A 228 -7.30 7.30 16.43
CA LEU A 228 -5.87 7.12 16.23
C LEU A 228 -5.63 5.72 15.66
N THR A 229 -4.62 5.58 14.83
CA THR A 229 -4.36 4.33 14.12
C THR A 229 -2.87 4.07 13.94
N SER A 230 -2.47 2.82 14.06
CA SER A 230 -1.19 2.30 13.59
C SER A 230 -1.47 0.98 12.87
N ALA A 231 -1.16 0.93 11.57
CA ALA A 231 -1.41 -0.24 10.74
C ALA A 231 -0.31 -0.41 9.66
N PRO A 232 0.96 -0.55 10.09
CA PRO A 232 2.06 -0.79 9.17
C PRO A 232 1.96 -2.17 8.54
N VAL A 233 2.48 -2.30 7.31
CA VAL A 233 2.58 -3.56 6.58
C VAL A 233 4.03 -3.99 6.55
N PHE A 234 4.35 -5.07 7.26
CA PHE A 234 5.66 -5.72 7.21
C PHE A 234 5.67 -6.69 6.03
N THR A 235 6.77 -6.71 5.31
CA THR A 235 6.96 -7.71 4.24
C THR A 235 8.30 -8.39 4.40
N ALA A 236 8.39 -9.64 3.93
CA ALA A 236 9.66 -10.31 3.73
C ALA A 236 9.67 -11.01 2.37
N ASN A 237 10.74 -10.81 1.61
CA ASN A 237 11.07 -11.59 0.43
C ASN A 237 12.09 -12.65 0.84
N TRP A 238 11.66 -13.91 0.91
CA TRP A 238 12.51 -15.02 1.37
C TRP A 238 13.53 -15.46 0.32
N GLU A 239 13.34 -15.07 -0.96
CA GLU A 239 14.27 -15.33 -2.05
C GLU A 239 15.40 -14.29 -2.12
N ALA A 240 15.28 -13.17 -1.41
CA ALA A 240 16.31 -12.14 -1.36
C ALA A 240 17.51 -12.54 -0.50
N ASP A 241 18.68 -11.98 -0.80
CA ASP A 241 19.91 -12.16 -0.05
C ASP A 241 19.74 -11.80 1.43
N SER A 242 20.60 -12.39 2.27
CA SER A 242 20.63 -12.10 3.70
C SER A 242 20.82 -10.59 3.95
N GLY A 243 19.96 -10.01 4.78
CA GLY A 243 19.92 -8.57 5.05
C GLY A 243 19.09 -7.75 4.06
N GLN A 244 18.61 -8.35 2.97
CA GLN A 244 17.74 -7.68 1.98
C GLN A 244 16.28 -8.17 2.04
N GLN A 245 15.97 -9.05 2.97
CA GLN A 245 14.69 -9.75 3.01
C GLN A 245 13.56 -8.92 3.59
N TRP A 246 13.81 -8.17 4.65
CA TRP A 246 12.76 -7.54 5.45
C TRP A 246 12.51 -6.08 5.08
N THR A 247 11.22 -5.72 5.13
CA THR A 247 10.77 -4.33 5.10
C THR A 247 9.87 -4.10 6.30
N VAL A 248 10.32 -3.25 7.25
CA VAL A 248 9.72 -3.06 8.57
C VAL A 248 9.37 -1.59 8.79
N PRO A 249 8.18 -1.13 8.35
CA PRO A 249 7.70 0.22 8.62
C PRO A 249 7.17 0.33 10.05
N LEU A 250 7.48 1.44 10.72
CA LEU A 250 6.95 1.81 12.02
C LEU A 250 6.29 3.17 11.94
N GLY A 251 5.12 3.33 12.52
CA GLY A 251 4.42 4.60 12.46
C GLY A 251 2.93 4.49 12.74
N GLY A 252 2.22 5.53 12.35
CA GLY A 252 0.78 5.62 12.56
C GLY A 252 0.23 6.98 12.18
N GLY A 253 -0.96 7.26 12.62
CA GLY A 253 -1.64 8.51 12.30
C GLY A 253 -3.04 8.60 12.86
N ALA A 254 -3.93 9.24 12.14
CA ALA A 254 -5.30 9.44 12.55
C ALA A 254 -6.26 9.22 11.37
N GLY A 255 -7.50 8.92 11.70
CA GLY A 255 -8.58 8.86 10.73
C GLY A 255 -9.86 9.44 11.29
N ARG A 256 -10.80 9.66 10.38
CA ARG A 256 -12.14 10.13 10.71
C ARG A 256 -13.17 9.55 9.78
N LEU A 257 -14.20 8.96 10.35
CA LEU A 257 -15.41 8.59 9.61
C LEU A 257 -16.38 9.77 9.63
N VAL A 258 -16.81 10.18 8.46
CA VAL A 258 -17.81 11.24 8.26
C VAL A 258 -18.96 10.71 7.40
N LYS A 259 -20.14 11.33 7.49
CA LYS A 259 -21.27 11.01 6.62
C LYS A 259 -21.58 12.21 5.71
N PHE A 260 -21.59 11.98 4.41
CA PHE A 260 -22.08 12.92 3.41
C PHE A 260 -23.50 12.47 3.03
N GLY A 261 -24.49 13.06 3.66
CA GLY A 261 -25.87 12.58 3.57
C GLY A 261 -26.00 11.14 4.10
N LYS A 262 -26.35 10.20 3.22
CA LYS A 262 -26.45 8.77 3.55
C LYS A 262 -25.15 7.99 3.38
N GLN A 263 -24.15 8.57 2.71
CA GLN A 263 -22.90 7.91 2.37
C GLN A 263 -21.85 8.10 3.47
N PRO A 264 -21.47 7.05 4.21
CA PRO A 264 -20.33 7.09 5.11
C PRO A 264 -19.02 7.00 4.33
N VAL A 265 -18.07 7.84 4.71
CA VAL A 265 -16.72 7.88 4.14
C VAL A 265 -15.71 7.91 5.27
N ASP A 266 -14.74 7.03 5.23
CA ASP A 266 -13.64 6.97 6.19
C ASP A 266 -12.37 7.51 5.56
N PHE A 267 -11.79 8.52 6.18
CA PHE A 267 -10.52 9.13 5.79
C PHE A 267 -9.44 8.72 6.79
N ARG A 268 -8.27 8.36 6.31
CA ARG A 268 -7.13 7.97 7.14
C ARG A 268 -5.84 8.52 6.57
N LEU A 269 -5.00 9.08 7.43
CA LEU A 269 -3.65 9.53 7.12
C LEU A 269 -2.68 8.92 8.11
N GLN A 270 -1.62 8.29 7.61
CA GLN A 270 -0.54 7.69 8.40
C GLN A 270 0.81 8.05 7.79
N ALA A 271 1.82 8.15 8.62
CA ALA A 271 3.22 8.24 8.22
C ALA A 271 4.00 7.07 8.82
N PHE A 272 4.95 6.54 8.05
CA PHE A 272 5.78 5.41 8.43
C PHE A 272 7.24 5.71 8.15
N TRP A 273 8.11 5.35 9.08
CA TRP A 273 9.54 5.28 8.92
C TRP A 273 9.96 3.81 8.84
N TYR A 274 10.91 3.50 7.97
CA TYR A 274 11.36 2.12 7.75
C TYR A 274 12.56 1.83 8.62
N ALA A 275 12.34 1.00 9.67
CA ALA A 275 13.38 0.57 10.61
C ALA A 275 14.32 -0.47 10.00
N GLU A 276 13.81 -1.28 9.08
CA GLU A 276 14.53 -2.26 8.28
C GLU A 276 14.00 -2.19 6.85
N LYS A 277 14.87 -2.25 5.87
CA LYS A 277 14.54 -2.19 4.45
C LYS A 277 15.68 -2.76 3.60
N PRO A 278 15.41 -3.26 2.39
CA PRO A 278 16.45 -3.51 1.39
C PRO A 278 17.21 -2.22 1.04
N ASP A 279 18.43 -2.34 0.52
CA ASP A 279 19.33 -1.22 0.23
C ASP A 279 18.68 -0.09 -0.57
N ASN A 280 17.84 -0.33 -1.50
CA ASN A 280 17.16 0.69 -2.29
C ASN A 280 15.70 0.93 -1.86
N GLY A 281 15.34 0.45 -0.68
CA GLY A 281 14.02 0.65 -0.10
C GLY A 281 13.81 2.08 0.43
N PRO A 282 12.55 2.48 0.67
CA PRO A 282 12.22 3.83 1.13
C PRO A 282 12.69 4.08 2.57
N ASP A 283 13.03 5.32 2.90
CA ASP A 283 13.29 5.75 4.28
C ASP A 283 12.00 6.00 5.05
N TRP A 284 11.01 6.60 4.39
CA TRP A 284 9.72 6.86 4.97
C TRP A 284 8.58 6.87 3.93
N ALA A 285 7.36 6.79 4.39
CA ALA A 285 6.18 6.83 3.54
C ALA A 285 5.05 7.62 4.16
N LEU A 286 4.24 8.23 3.31
CA LEU A 286 2.96 8.83 3.66
C LEU A 286 1.84 8.03 3.01
N GLN A 287 0.89 7.57 3.83
CA GLN A 287 -0.26 6.81 3.39
C GLN A 287 -1.54 7.62 3.62
N PHE A 288 -2.28 7.85 2.56
CA PHE A 288 -3.61 8.44 2.61
C PHE A 288 -4.65 7.46 2.08
N GLN A 289 -5.77 7.30 2.79
CA GLN A 289 -6.85 6.42 2.38
C GLN A 289 -8.20 7.15 2.43
N VAL A 290 -9.00 6.93 1.40
CA VAL A 290 -10.45 7.24 1.38
C VAL A 290 -11.18 5.92 1.21
N LYS A 291 -12.11 5.60 2.11
CA LYS A 291 -12.90 4.37 2.05
C LYS A 291 -14.39 4.70 2.01
N LEU A 292 -15.03 4.34 0.92
CA LEU A 292 -16.49 4.40 0.80
C LEU A 292 -17.09 3.15 1.44
N LEU A 293 -18.12 3.33 2.28
CA LEU A 293 -18.77 2.24 3.02
C LEU A 293 -20.21 2.10 2.58
N PHE A 294 -20.66 0.86 2.38
CA PHE A 294 -22.03 0.53 1.99
C PHE A 294 -22.64 -0.44 3.02
N PRO A 295 -23.11 0.10 4.17
CA PRO A 295 -23.75 -0.72 5.19
C PRO A 295 -25.00 -1.39 4.61
N LYS A 296 -25.18 -2.68 4.89
CA LYS A 296 -26.45 -3.34 4.57
C LYS A 296 -27.56 -2.71 5.39
N GLU A 297 -28.66 -2.29 4.76
CA GLU A 297 -29.86 -1.87 5.48
C GLU A 297 -30.33 -3.02 6.35
N LYS A 298 -30.60 -2.74 7.63
CA LYS A 298 -31.25 -3.72 8.50
C LYS A 298 -32.60 -4.01 7.87
N GLN A 299 -32.78 -5.21 7.33
CA GLN A 299 -34.13 -5.68 7.00
C GLN A 299 -34.96 -5.59 8.30
N LYS A 300 -35.99 -4.77 8.26
CA LYS A 300 -36.99 -4.63 9.34
C LYS A 300 -37.82 -5.88 9.47
#